data_20414b2f75a474cd12bd05f1365e13ac
#
_entry.id   20414b2f75a474cd12bd05f1365e13ac
#
_cell.length_a   1.000
_cell.length_b   1.000
_cell.length_c   1.000
_cell.angle_alpha   90.00
_cell.angle_beta   90.00
_cell.angle_gamma   90.00
#
_symmetry.space_group_name_H-M   'P 1'
#
loop_
_entity.id
_entity.type
_entity.pdbx_description
1 polymer ?
#
loop_
_entity_poly.entity_id
_entity_poly.type
_entity_poly.pdbx_seq_one_letter_code
_entity_poly.pdbx_strand_id
1 'polypeptide(L)'
;MGSQSAQFRALIERMTQAICRGDGAAAAACFIPDGTYHDGFYGEFRGREAIRAMVENHFHANARDFSWALSDALSDGKLAYAHYAFSYTSRLAGSEGKRVFFSGISQVRLQDGLIARYGEVFDRGVALAQMNFPPERIAKSLARWAAEEKAAEK
;
A
#
# COMPACT_ATOMS: atom_id res chain seq x y z
N MET A 1 -17.83 -18.63 0.86
CA MET A 1 -16.51 -18.10 0.50
C MET A 1 -16.48 -17.36 -0.84
N GLY A 2 -17.02 -17.90 -1.90
CA GLY A 2 -16.93 -17.26 -3.23
C GLY A 2 -17.51 -15.85 -3.33
N SER A 3 -18.67 -15.58 -2.73
CA SER A 3 -19.32 -14.26 -2.79
C SER A 3 -18.56 -13.17 -2.02
N GLN A 4 -18.06 -13.47 -0.82
CA GLN A 4 -17.29 -12.54 0.02
C GLN A 4 -15.92 -12.23 -0.59
N SER A 5 -15.25 -13.23 -1.14
CA SER A 5 -13.99 -13.03 -1.86
C SER A 5 -14.17 -12.21 -3.13
N ALA A 6 -15.26 -12.42 -3.88
CA ALA A 6 -15.57 -11.62 -5.07
C ALA A 6 -15.91 -10.16 -4.71
N GLN A 7 -16.67 -9.93 -3.65
CA GLN A 7 -16.95 -8.58 -3.15
C GLN A 7 -15.69 -7.86 -2.69
N PHE A 8 -14.84 -8.54 -1.93
CA PHE A 8 -13.55 -8.00 -1.51
C PHE A 8 -12.66 -7.68 -2.72
N ARG A 9 -12.56 -8.60 -3.69
CA ARG A 9 -11.80 -8.37 -4.91
C ARG A 9 -12.24 -7.09 -5.63
N ALA A 10 -13.54 -6.92 -5.83
CA ALA A 10 -14.08 -5.72 -6.46
C ALA A 10 -13.77 -4.44 -5.67
N LEU A 11 -13.81 -4.50 -4.33
CA LEU A 11 -13.49 -3.37 -3.46
C LEU A 11 -12.01 -2.97 -3.55
N ILE A 12 -11.11 -3.96 -3.42
CA ILE A 12 -9.66 -3.67 -3.45
C ILE A 12 -9.19 -3.27 -4.85
N GLU A 13 -9.78 -3.80 -5.91
CA GLU A 13 -9.52 -3.36 -7.28
C GLU A 13 -9.93 -1.88 -7.49
N ARG A 14 -11.08 -1.47 -6.97
CA ARG A 14 -11.49 -0.05 -7.01
C ARG A 14 -10.48 0.85 -6.30
N MET A 15 -10.04 0.46 -5.10
CA MET A 15 -9.05 1.21 -4.33
C MET A 15 -7.72 1.33 -5.09
N THR A 16 -7.17 0.21 -5.55
CA THR A 16 -5.87 0.20 -6.22
C THR A 16 -5.88 0.94 -7.55
N GLN A 17 -6.95 0.80 -8.34
CA GLN A 17 -7.15 1.56 -9.57
C GLN A 17 -7.27 3.07 -9.31
N ALA A 18 -7.99 3.46 -8.26
CA ALA A 18 -8.10 4.87 -7.87
C ALA A 18 -6.73 5.43 -7.45
N ILE A 19 -5.95 4.69 -6.68
CA ILE A 19 -4.57 5.07 -6.31
C ILE A 19 -3.70 5.21 -7.57
N CYS A 20 -3.73 4.24 -8.47
CA CYS A 20 -2.91 4.28 -9.69
C CYS A 20 -3.20 5.49 -10.59
N ARG A 21 -4.45 5.94 -10.68
CA ARG A 21 -4.81 7.14 -11.46
C ARG A 21 -4.75 8.46 -10.69
N GLY A 22 -4.36 8.44 -9.42
CA GLY A 22 -4.23 9.64 -8.59
C GLY A 22 -5.56 10.18 -8.03
N ASP A 23 -6.62 9.39 -8.07
CA ASP A 23 -7.94 9.76 -7.55
C ASP A 23 -8.03 9.45 -6.05
N GLY A 24 -7.49 10.36 -5.24
CA GLY A 24 -7.46 10.21 -3.79
C GLY A 24 -8.86 10.16 -3.16
N ALA A 25 -9.81 10.88 -3.71
CA ALA A 25 -11.21 10.87 -3.22
C ALA A 25 -11.87 9.49 -3.45
N ALA A 26 -11.71 8.91 -4.64
CA ALA A 26 -12.24 7.58 -4.94
C ALA A 26 -11.55 6.47 -4.12
N ALA A 27 -10.23 6.59 -3.89
CA ALA A 27 -9.50 5.67 -3.02
C ALA A 27 -10.01 5.75 -1.57
N ALA A 28 -10.14 6.95 -1.02
CA ALA A 28 -10.65 7.18 0.33
C ALA A 28 -12.09 6.69 0.53
N ALA A 29 -12.94 6.77 -0.51
CA ALA A 29 -14.32 6.28 -0.47
C ALA A 29 -14.43 4.76 -0.29
N CYS A 30 -13.36 4.00 -0.55
CA CYS A 30 -13.30 2.56 -0.27
C CYS A 30 -13.16 2.23 1.22
N PHE A 31 -12.87 3.21 2.07
CA PHE A 31 -12.68 3.07 3.51
C PHE A 31 -13.90 3.53 4.30
N ILE A 32 -14.05 3.00 5.52
CA ILE A 32 -14.95 3.61 6.52
C ILE A 32 -14.44 5.01 6.88
N PRO A 33 -15.25 5.92 7.46
CA PRO A 33 -14.84 7.31 7.71
C PRO A 33 -13.53 7.47 8.49
N ASP A 34 -13.28 6.63 9.49
CA ASP A 34 -12.08 6.61 10.32
C ASP A 34 -11.13 5.44 9.97
N GLY A 35 -11.25 4.89 8.78
CA GLY A 35 -10.42 3.80 8.28
C GLY A 35 -8.94 4.16 8.20
N THR A 36 -8.10 3.15 8.19
CA THR A 36 -6.64 3.31 8.24
C THR A 36 -5.97 2.64 7.05
N TYR A 37 -5.08 3.38 6.41
CA TYR A 37 -4.13 2.85 5.43
C TYR A 37 -2.73 2.85 6.04
N HIS A 38 -2.13 1.67 6.20
CA HIS A 38 -0.75 1.53 6.65
C HIS A 38 0.16 1.24 5.47
N ASP A 39 0.94 2.24 5.07
CA ASP A 39 1.93 2.12 4.00
C ASP A 39 3.27 1.63 4.54
N GLY A 40 3.95 0.76 3.79
CA GLY A 40 5.22 0.18 4.20
C GLY A 40 6.37 1.19 4.32
N PHE A 41 6.32 2.30 3.56
CA PHE A 41 7.35 3.36 3.58
C PHE A 41 6.96 4.58 4.39
N TYR A 42 5.70 5.03 4.26
CA TYR A 42 5.23 6.29 4.84
C TYR A 42 4.56 6.13 6.19
N GLY A 43 4.19 4.90 6.59
CA GLY A 43 3.51 4.63 7.84
C GLY A 43 1.99 4.74 7.76
N GLU A 44 1.35 5.14 8.83
CA GLU A 44 -0.11 5.09 9.00
C GLU A 44 -0.79 6.40 8.62
N PHE A 45 -1.86 6.29 7.83
CA PHE A 45 -2.78 7.37 7.48
C PHE A 45 -4.17 7.01 7.96
N ARG A 46 -4.73 7.79 8.87
CA ARG A 46 -6.04 7.54 9.48
C ARG A 46 -7.08 8.55 9.02
N GLY A 47 -8.23 8.01 8.60
CA GLY A 47 -9.37 8.78 8.11
C GLY A 47 -9.28 9.09 6.61
N ARG A 48 -10.44 9.29 6.00
CA ARG A 48 -10.55 9.48 4.54
C ARG A 48 -9.74 10.67 4.02
N GLU A 49 -9.67 11.76 4.77
CA GLU A 49 -8.93 12.95 4.34
C GLU A 49 -7.42 12.69 4.31
N ALA A 50 -6.89 11.99 5.33
CA ALA A 50 -5.48 11.61 5.36
C ALA A 50 -5.13 10.61 4.24
N ILE A 51 -6.02 9.65 3.96
CA ILE A 51 -5.85 8.69 2.87
C ILE A 51 -5.87 9.38 1.51
N ARG A 52 -6.79 10.31 1.29
CA ARG A 52 -6.82 11.14 0.09
C ARG A 52 -5.52 11.91 -0.11
N ALA A 53 -5.06 12.61 0.94
CA ALA A 53 -3.83 13.38 0.91
C ALA A 53 -2.59 12.49 0.66
N MET A 54 -2.56 11.28 1.20
CA MET A 54 -1.51 10.29 0.92
C MET A 54 -1.39 10.00 -0.57
N VAL A 55 -2.49 9.72 -1.26
CA VAL A 55 -2.51 9.45 -2.69
C VAL A 55 -2.00 10.65 -3.48
N GLU A 56 -2.54 11.84 -3.19
CA GLU A 56 -2.27 13.06 -3.95
C GLU A 56 -0.87 13.63 -3.65
N ASN A 57 -0.42 13.65 -2.38
CA ASN A 57 0.77 14.38 -1.93
C ASN A 57 1.98 13.48 -1.64
N HIS A 58 1.81 12.16 -1.51
CA HIS A 58 2.93 11.23 -1.29
C HIS A 58 3.15 10.34 -2.51
N PHE A 59 2.16 9.56 -2.92
CA PHE A 59 2.34 8.61 -4.03
C PHE A 59 2.62 9.35 -5.33
N HIS A 60 1.72 10.22 -5.77
CA HIS A 60 1.84 10.90 -7.06
C HIS A 60 2.84 12.07 -7.08
N ALA A 61 3.26 12.56 -5.91
CA ALA A 61 4.39 13.49 -5.82
C ALA A 61 5.73 12.77 -6.07
N ASN A 62 5.89 11.56 -5.59
CA ASN A 62 7.16 10.83 -5.58
C ASN A 62 7.30 9.76 -6.67
N ALA A 63 6.21 9.45 -7.38
CA ALA A 63 6.18 8.41 -8.39
C ALA A 63 5.13 8.68 -9.50
N ARG A 64 5.21 7.92 -10.58
CA ARG A 64 4.28 7.94 -11.71
C ARG A 64 4.21 6.57 -12.37
N ASP A 65 3.34 6.42 -13.35
CA ASP A 65 3.20 5.20 -14.16
C ASP A 65 2.98 3.95 -13.29
N PHE A 66 2.03 4.05 -12.36
CA PHE A 66 1.70 2.98 -11.43
C PHE A 66 1.04 1.80 -12.14
N SER A 67 1.41 0.60 -11.73
CA SER A 67 0.73 -0.64 -12.06
C SER A 67 0.52 -1.46 -10.78
N TRP A 68 -0.69 -1.92 -10.55
CA TRP A 68 -1.04 -2.71 -9.38
C TRP A 68 -1.92 -3.89 -9.82
N ALA A 69 -1.33 -5.06 -9.94
CA ALA A 69 -2.02 -6.29 -10.29
C ALA A 69 -2.33 -7.12 -9.05
N LEU A 70 -3.57 -7.59 -8.94
CA LEU A 70 -4.07 -8.36 -7.80
C LEU A 70 -4.35 -9.81 -8.22
N SER A 71 -4.00 -10.76 -7.35
CA SER A 71 -4.35 -12.17 -7.47
C SER A 71 -4.73 -12.78 -6.12
N ASP A 72 -5.31 -13.97 -6.15
CA ASP A 72 -5.57 -14.79 -4.96
C ASP A 72 -6.32 -14.06 -3.84
N ALA A 73 -7.32 -13.25 -4.22
CA ALA A 73 -8.13 -12.52 -3.25
C ALA A 73 -9.06 -13.47 -2.48
N LEU A 74 -8.92 -13.49 -1.16
CA LEU A 74 -9.69 -14.31 -0.24
C LEU A 74 -10.29 -13.45 0.88
N SER A 75 -11.52 -13.75 1.29
CA SER A 75 -12.18 -13.05 2.39
C SER A 75 -13.25 -13.91 3.06
N ASP A 76 -13.36 -13.76 4.37
CA ASP A 76 -14.49 -14.26 5.18
C ASP A 76 -15.56 -13.18 5.47
N GLY A 77 -15.43 -12.00 4.85
CA GLY A 77 -16.28 -10.84 5.05
C GLY A 77 -15.82 -9.89 6.15
N LYS A 78 -14.86 -10.27 6.97
CA LYS A 78 -14.25 -9.45 8.05
C LYS A 78 -12.75 -9.29 7.89
N LEU A 79 -12.08 -10.36 7.52
CA LEU A 79 -10.65 -10.39 7.25
C LEU A 79 -10.44 -10.84 5.81
N ALA A 80 -9.51 -10.18 5.13
CA ALA A 80 -9.24 -10.44 3.73
C ALA A 80 -7.75 -10.32 3.40
N TYR A 81 -7.32 -11.09 2.41
CA TYR A 81 -5.95 -11.10 1.90
C TYR A 81 -5.96 -11.13 0.38
N ALA A 82 -4.99 -10.48 -0.22
CA ALA A 82 -4.71 -10.58 -1.65
C ALA A 82 -3.21 -10.52 -1.91
N HIS A 83 -2.72 -11.33 -2.82
CA HIS A 83 -1.39 -11.15 -3.37
C HIS A 83 -1.41 -10.02 -4.39
N TYR A 84 -0.34 -9.24 -4.45
CA TYR A 84 -0.19 -8.18 -5.43
C TYR A 84 1.21 -8.13 -6.05
N ALA A 85 1.26 -7.63 -7.27
CA ALA A 85 2.47 -7.18 -7.94
C ALA A 85 2.31 -5.68 -8.22
N PHE A 86 3.26 -4.89 -7.76
CA PHE A 86 3.22 -3.43 -7.84
C PHE A 86 4.46 -2.87 -8.50
N SER A 87 4.28 -1.87 -9.33
CA SER A 87 5.42 -1.17 -9.94
C SER A 87 5.09 0.28 -10.20
N TYR A 88 6.12 1.10 -10.24
CA TYR A 88 6.04 2.53 -10.52
C TYR A 88 7.35 3.07 -11.08
N THR A 89 7.30 4.25 -11.66
CA THR A 89 8.49 5.00 -12.06
C THR A 89 8.78 6.06 -11.02
N SER A 90 9.98 6.06 -10.46
CA SER A 90 10.39 7.01 -9.41
C SER A 90 10.52 8.44 -9.95
N ARG A 91 10.11 9.42 -9.14
CA ARG A 91 10.37 10.86 -9.32
C ARG A 91 11.36 11.40 -8.30
N LEU A 92 11.81 10.55 -7.37
CA LEU A 92 12.73 10.97 -6.32
C LEU A 92 14.11 11.30 -6.88
N ALA A 93 14.73 12.35 -6.37
CA ALA A 93 16.11 12.72 -6.71
C ALA A 93 17.05 11.54 -6.46
N GLY A 94 17.93 11.26 -7.41
CA GLY A 94 18.86 10.12 -7.38
C GLY A 94 18.30 8.81 -7.94
N SER A 95 17.00 8.67 -8.07
CA SER A 95 16.34 7.51 -8.68
C SER A 95 15.32 7.89 -9.77
N GLU A 96 15.31 9.13 -10.19
CA GLU A 96 14.37 9.63 -11.19
C GLU A 96 14.39 8.80 -12.47
N GLY A 97 13.20 8.42 -12.94
CA GLY A 97 13.02 7.61 -14.13
C GLY A 97 13.26 6.12 -13.95
N LYS A 98 13.72 5.66 -12.77
CA LYS A 98 13.90 4.24 -12.52
C LYS A 98 12.58 3.53 -12.30
N ARG A 99 12.43 2.37 -12.91
CA ARG A 99 11.29 1.48 -12.70
C ARG A 99 11.53 0.62 -11.46
N VAL A 100 10.63 0.71 -10.50
CA VAL A 100 10.67 -0.04 -9.26
C VAL A 100 9.55 -1.08 -9.28
N PHE A 101 9.87 -2.31 -8.93
CA PHE A 101 8.92 -3.44 -8.89
C PHE A 101 9.09 -4.22 -7.59
N PHE A 102 7.98 -4.55 -6.94
CA PHE A 102 7.94 -5.50 -5.85
C PHE A 102 6.57 -6.19 -5.76
N SER A 103 6.52 -7.30 -5.06
CA SER A 103 5.29 -8.02 -4.78
C SER A 103 5.11 -8.19 -3.27
N GLY A 104 3.89 -8.43 -2.86
CA GLY A 104 3.58 -8.62 -1.45
C GLY A 104 2.17 -9.14 -1.24
N ILE A 105 1.75 -9.12 0.02
CA ILE A 105 0.42 -9.52 0.45
C ILE A 105 -0.24 -8.38 1.20
N SER A 106 -1.43 -8.01 0.75
CA SER A 106 -2.32 -7.10 1.48
C SER A 106 -3.08 -7.86 2.55
N GLN A 107 -3.14 -7.31 3.75
CA GLN A 107 -4.04 -7.75 4.83
C GLN A 107 -5.06 -6.66 5.07
N VAL A 108 -6.34 -6.99 4.99
CA VAL A 108 -7.42 -6.02 5.04
C VAL A 108 -8.46 -6.45 6.07
N ARG A 109 -8.82 -5.53 6.97
CA ARG A 109 -9.99 -5.67 7.83
C ARG A 109 -11.16 -4.93 7.20
N LEU A 110 -12.31 -5.60 7.14
CA LEU A 110 -13.54 -5.09 6.55
C LEU A 110 -14.58 -4.79 7.62
N GLN A 111 -15.36 -3.74 7.41
CA GLN A 111 -16.51 -3.38 8.21
C GLN A 111 -17.59 -2.81 7.28
N ASP A 112 -18.79 -3.38 7.34
CA ASP A 112 -19.95 -2.95 6.54
C ASP A 112 -19.64 -2.85 5.01
N GLY A 113 -18.85 -3.78 4.51
CA GLY A 113 -18.48 -3.84 3.09
C GLY A 113 -17.42 -2.81 2.65
N LEU A 114 -16.83 -2.07 3.59
CA LEU A 114 -15.75 -1.11 3.36
C LEU A 114 -14.49 -1.51 4.11
N ILE A 115 -13.36 -0.88 3.77
CA ILE A 115 -12.07 -1.12 4.41
C ILE A 115 -12.02 -0.36 5.74
N ALA A 116 -11.85 -1.09 6.84
CA ALA A 116 -11.56 -0.50 8.15
C ALA A 116 -10.05 -0.33 8.36
N ARG A 117 -9.25 -1.30 7.89
CA ARG A 117 -7.79 -1.21 7.93
C ARG A 117 -7.20 -1.92 6.70
N TYR A 118 -6.32 -1.23 6.02
CA TYR A 118 -5.44 -1.78 4.99
C TYR A 118 -4.01 -1.82 5.52
N GLY A 119 -3.34 -2.92 5.35
CA GLY A 119 -1.92 -3.09 5.61
C GLY A 119 -1.31 -4.03 4.57
N GLU A 120 0.01 -4.06 4.53
CA GLU A 120 0.73 -4.87 3.56
C GLU A 120 2.06 -5.39 4.11
N VAL A 121 2.51 -6.52 3.58
CA VAL A 121 3.83 -7.10 3.85
C VAL A 121 4.53 -7.30 2.53
N PHE A 122 5.69 -6.69 2.37
CA PHE A 122 6.60 -6.88 1.24
C PHE A 122 8.04 -6.60 1.66
N ASP A 123 8.98 -7.01 0.84
CA ASP A 123 10.39 -6.72 1.10
C ASP A 123 10.74 -5.28 0.69
N ARG A 124 10.75 -4.39 1.68
CA ARG A 124 11.09 -2.96 1.48
C ARG A 124 12.51 -2.75 0.99
N GLY A 125 13.44 -3.63 1.37
CA GLY A 125 14.84 -3.57 0.92
C GLY A 125 14.98 -3.78 -0.57
N VAL A 126 14.19 -4.67 -1.16
CA VAL A 126 14.15 -4.89 -2.63
C VAL A 126 13.78 -3.61 -3.36
N ALA A 127 12.79 -2.86 -2.88
CA ALA A 127 12.41 -1.58 -3.48
C ALA A 127 13.51 -0.52 -3.36
N LEU A 128 14.13 -0.38 -2.18
CA LEU A 128 15.22 0.57 -1.95
C LEU A 128 16.45 0.29 -2.82
N ALA A 129 16.79 -0.99 -3.01
CA ALA A 129 17.90 -1.40 -3.87
C ALA A 129 17.68 -0.98 -5.34
N GLN A 130 16.46 -1.09 -5.85
CA GLN A 130 16.11 -0.67 -7.22
C GLN A 130 16.14 0.86 -7.41
N MET A 131 16.02 1.62 -6.33
CA MET A 131 16.09 3.09 -6.34
C MET A 131 17.51 3.65 -6.18
N ASN A 132 18.54 2.81 -6.31
CA ASN A 132 19.95 3.20 -6.14
C ASN A 132 20.31 3.78 -4.77
N PHE A 133 19.60 3.39 -3.72
CA PHE A 133 20.02 3.81 -2.39
C PHE A 133 21.37 3.18 -2.04
N PRO A 134 22.31 3.96 -1.48
CA PRO A 134 23.57 3.41 -0.99
C PRO A 134 23.34 2.28 0.02
N PRO A 135 24.16 1.21 0.03
CA PRO A 135 23.98 0.08 0.96
C PRO A 135 23.84 0.49 2.43
N GLU A 136 24.59 1.49 2.86
CA GLU A 136 24.56 2.02 4.24
C GLU A 136 23.20 2.65 4.57
N ARG A 137 22.59 3.34 3.61
CA ARG A 137 21.26 3.94 3.75
C ARG A 137 20.16 2.87 3.82
N ILE A 138 20.30 1.81 3.02
CA ILE A 138 19.39 0.65 3.07
C ILE A 138 19.48 -0.02 4.43
N ALA A 139 20.69 -0.33 4.90
CA ALA A 139 20.92 -0.94 6.21
C ALA A 139 20.35 -0.11 7.35
N LYS A 140 20.53 1.22 7.32
CA LYS A 140 19.97 2.15 8.31
C LYS A 140 18.45 2.14 8.31
N SER A 141 17.82 2.11 7.14
CA SER A 141 16.36 2.05 7.02
C SER A 141 15.80 0.74 7.57
N LEU A 142 16.42 -0.39 7.24
CA LEU A 142 16.04 -1.71 7.74
C LEU A 142 16.20 -1.81 9.27
N ALA A 143 17.28 -1.28 9.83
CA ALA A 143 17.51 -1.25 11.28
C ALA A 143 16.44 -0.44 12.01
N ARG A 144 16.03 0.71 11.47
CA ARG A 144 14.95 1.53 12.01
C ARG A 144 13.63 0.76 12.00
N TRP A 145 13.24 0.14 10.89
CA TRP A 145 12.02 -0.64 10.80
C TRP A 145 12.03 -1.86 11.72
N ALA A 146 13.17 -2.53 11.87
CA ALA A 146 13.30 -3.63 12.84
C ALA A 146 13.07 -3.15 14.28
N ALA A 147 13.53 -1.95 14.64
CA ALA A 147 13.27 -1.36 15.94
C ALA A 147 11.80 -1.01 16.16
N GLU A 148 11.13 -0.49 15.13
CA GLU A 148 9.68 -0.19 15.14
C GLU A 148 8.85 -1.47 15.33
N GLU A 149 9.17 -2.55 14.63
CA GLU A 149 8.50 -3.85 14.79
C GLU A 149 8.66 -4.41 16.20
N LYS A 150 9.88 -4.39 16.76
CA LYS A 150 10.12 -4.81 18.15
C LYS A 150 9.35 -3.98 19.18
N ALA A 151 9.17 -2.70 18.94
CA ALA A 151 8.40 -1.83 19.82
C ALA A 151 6.89 -2.12 19.76
N ALA A 152 6.37 -2.56 18.61
CA ALA A 152 4.97 -2.88 18.42
C ALA A 152 4.53 -4.20 19.05
N GLU A 153 5.48 -5.12 19.36
CA GLU A 153 5.21 -6.41 20.03
C GLU A 153 5.04 -6.29 21.56
N LYS A 154 5.25 -5.12 22.15
CA LYS A 154 5.09 -4.86 23.59
C LYS A 154 3.73 -4.28 23.91
#